data_4d1f3e74ae0ea7ede3fd39cb791290f4
#
_entry.id   4d1f3e74ae0ea7ede3fd39cb791290f4
#
_cell.length_a   1.000
_cell.length_b   1.000
_cell.length_c   1.000
_cell.angle_alpha   90.00
_cell.angle_beta   90.00
_cell.angle_gamma   90.00
#
_symmetry.space_group_name_H-M   'P 1'
#
loop_
_entity.id
_entity.type
_entity.pdbx_description
1 polymer ?
#
loop_
_entity_poly.entity_id
_entity_poly.type
_entity_poly.pdbx_seq_one_letter_code
_entity_poly.pdbx_strand_id
1 'polypeptide(L)'
;MSVVEVQVSDAVKTRTEFAKLFTFDVLDEGVFEAAARTQVREHAFGGAIAAQALVAAARTVSTDRAVHSVHCHFLRAGDTTAPTKLVVTSLRDGRSYSTRSVIAEQHGKPIFAMTAAFHVEEEGWEHQTAVMESPDPEPLPTLRDRGESIGGKGGEWLTRLADAHALDVRFGENLQRDGNRGPSMSFWFRCLEDLHGDNILHAGVM
;
A
#
# COMPACT_ATOMS: atom_id res chain seq x y z
N MET A 1 -11.65 -31.45 -7.79
CA MET A 1 -10.95 -30.14 -7.71
C MET A 1 -11.72 -29.33 -6.69
N SER A 2 -11.20 -29.23 -5.48
CA SER A 2 -11.85 -28.50 -4.38
C SER A 2 -11.31 -27.07 -4.42
N VAL A 3 -12.17 -26.11 -4.72
CA VAL A 3 -11.88 -24.68 -4.61
C VAL A 3 -11.77 -24.39 -3.12
N VAL A 4 -10.58 -24.06 -2.65
CA VAL A 4 -10.41 -23.50 -1.29
C VAL A 4 -10.92 -22.08 -1.35
N GLU A 5 -12.21 -21.90 -1.07
CA GLU A 5 -12.80 -20.61 -0.78
C GLU A 5 -12.24 -20.13 0.57
N VAL A 6 -11.22 -19.27 0.51
CA VAL A 6 -10.84 -18.50 1.69
C VAL A 6 -11.99 -17.54 1.97
N GLN A 7 -12.75 -17.83 3.02
CA GLN A 7 -13.84 -16.98 3.49
C GLN A 7 -13.29 -15.61 3.91
N VAL A 8 -13.30 -14.67 2.97
CA VAL A 8 -13.29 -13.25 3.29
C VAL A 8 -14.71 -12.94 3.76
N SER A 9 -14.84 -12.39 4.98
CA SER A 9 -16.11 -12.16 5.67
C SER A 9 -17.16 -11.50 4.76
N ASP A 10 -18.45 -11.79 4.99
CA ASP A 10 -19.62 -11.30 4.24
C ASP A 10 -19.78 -9.75 4.17
N ALA A 11 -18.90 -8.96 4.80
CA ALA A 11 -18.77 -7.51 4.65
C ALA A 11 -18.30 -7.04 3.26
N VAL A 12 -18.03 -7.99 2.34
CA VAL A 12 -17.43 -7.78 1.01
C VAL A 12 -18.41 -7.24 -0.04
N LYS A 13 -19.69 -7.07 0.26
CA LYS A 13 -20.69 -6.73 -0.78
C LYS A 13 -20.70 -5.30 -1.28
N THR A 14 -19.95 -4.38 -0.64
CA THR A 14 -19.73 -3.00 -1.15
C THR A 14 -18.26 -2.66 -1.05
N ARG A 15 -17.39 -3.36 -1.78
CA ARG A 15 -15.98 -3.00 -1.84
C ARG A 15 -15.84 -1.68 -2.56
N THR A 16 -15.27 -0.76 -1.86
CA THR A 16 -14.89 0.56 -2.28
C THR A 16 -13.68 0.51 -3.23
N GLU A 17 -13.36 1.61 -3.88
CA GLU A 17 -12.28 1.67 -4.89
C GLU A 17 -10.90 1.26 -4.33
N PHE A 18 -10.62 1.55 -3.05
CA PHE A 18 -9.35 1.14 -2.42
C PHE A 18 -9.30 -0.37 -2.22
N ALA A 19 -10.34 -0.97 -1.65
CA ALA A 19 -10.40 -2.41 -1.43
C ALA A 19 -10.40 -3.23 -2.73
N LYS A 20 -10.89 -2.66 -3.85
CA LYS A 20 -10.80 -3.29 -5.18
C LYS A 20 -9.36 -3.49 -5.66
N LEU A 21 -8.39 -2.68 -5.18
CA LEU A 21 -6.97 -2.88 -5.46
C LEU A 21 -6.48 -4.27 -5.09
N PHE A 22 -7.09 -4.86 -4.08
CA PHE A 22 -6.69 -6.12 -3.46
C PHE A 22 -7.60 -7.29 -3.82
N THR A 23 -8.43 -7.12 -4.85
CA THR A 23 -9.17 -8.22 -5.45
C THR A 23 -8.26 -8.90 -6.47
N PHE A 24 -7.94 -10.17 -6.21
CA PHE A 24 -7.07 -10.96 -7.06
C PHE A 24 -7.79 -12.20 -7.54
N ASP A 25 -7.54 -12.57 -8.78
CA ASP A 25 -7.80 -13.92 -9.27
C ASP A 25 -6.69 -14.85 -8.78
N VAL A 26 -7.06 -16.02 -8.25
CA VAL A 26 -6.10 -17.04 -7.80
C VAL A 26 -5.83 -17.95 -8.97
N LEU A 27 -4.62 -17.87 -9.52
CA LEU A 27 -4.20 -18.67 -10.67
C LEU A 27 -3.63 -20.04 -10.26
N ASP A 28 -2.90 -20.07 -9.13
CA ASP A 28 -2.30 -21.27 -8.55
C ASP A 28 -1.97 -21.01 -7.08
N GLU A 29 -1.45 -22.00 -6.35
CA GLU A 29 -0.96 -21.82 -4.98
C GLU A 29 0.13 -20.76 -4.94
N GLY A 30 -0.09 -19.69 -4.17
CA GLY A 30 0.82 -18.55 -4.10
C GLY A 30 0.93 -17.70 -5.36
N VAL A 31 0.05 -17.90 -6.36
CA VAL A 31 0.05 -17.14 -7.61
C VAL A 31 -1.27 -16.41 -7.78
N PHE A 32 -1.20 -15.09 -7.79
CA PHE A 32 -2.35 -14.21 -7.88
C PHE A 32 -2.25 -13.30 -9.10
N GLU A 33 -3.38 -12.82 -9.60
CA GLU A 33 -3.44 -11.82 -10.65
C GLU A 33 -4.31 -10.64 -10.22
N ALA A 34 -3.74 -9.45 -10.25
CA ALA A 34 -4.45 -8.19 -10.08
C ALA A 34 -4.89 -7.66 -11.44
N ALA A 35 -6.14 -7.24 -11.56
CA ALA A 35 -6.68 -6.70 -12.80
C ALA A 35 -5.97 -5.40 -13.23
N ALA A 36 -5.93 -5.16 -14.54
CA ALA A 36 -5.47 -3.91 -15.11
C ALA A 36 -6.27 -2.71 -14.59
N ARG A 37 -5.63 -1.55 -14.45
CA ARG A 37 -6.25 -0.30 -13.97
C ARG A 37 -6.02 0.83 -14.95
N THR A 38 -6.85 0.88 -15.97
CA THR A 38 -6.70 1.79 -17.12
C THR A 38 -6.98 3.27 -16.83
N GLN A 39 -7.28 3.65 -15.60
CA GLN A 39 -7.98 4.91 -15.38
C GLN A 39 -7.15 6.17 -15.20
N VAL A 40 -5.85 6.15 -14.86
CA VAL A 40 -5.25 7.40 -14.35
C VAL A 40 -3.84 7.77 -14.82
N ARG A 41 -2.99 6.87 -15.27
CA ARG A 41 -1.56 7.18 -15.53
C ARG A 41 -0.96 6.35 -16.66
N GLU A 42 0.10 6.90 -17.26
CA GLU A 42 0.97 6.15 -18.20
C GLU A 42 1.70 4.99 -17.51
N HIS A 43 1.96 5.14 -16.20
CA HIS A 43 2.67 4.12 -15.40
C HIS A 43 1.93 3.83 -14.10
N ALA A 44 1.99 2.58 -13.67
CA ALA A 44 1.44 2.14 -12.40
C ALA A 44 2.12 2.86 -11.22
N PHE A 45 1.32 3.25 -10.22
CA PHE A 45 1.84 3.84 -8.99
C PHE A 45 2.58 2.76 -8.17
N GLY A 46 3.85 3.05 -7.83
CA GLY A 46 4.70 2.08 -7.14
C GLY A 46 4.13 1.61 -5.80
N GLY A 47 3.54 2.52 -5.02
CA GLY A 47 2.89 2.17 -3.75
C GLY A 47 1.73 1.18 -3.93
N ALA A 48 0.94 1.29 -5.01
CA ALA A 48 -0.13 0.34 -5.29
C ALA A 48 0.40 -1.07 -5.58
N ILE A 49 1.50 -1.17 -6.36
CA ILE A 49 2.16 -2.47 -6.62
C ILE A 49 2.72 -3.06 -5.33
N ALA A 50 3.37 -2.23 -4.48
CA ALA A 50 3.91 -2.67 -3.19
C ALA A 50 2.79 -3.17 -2.25
N ALA A 51 1.69 -2.43 -2.14
CA ALA A 51 0.53 -2.82 -1.35
C ALA A 51 -0.12 -4.11 -1.87
N GLN A 52 -0.29 -4.27 -3.19
CA GLN A 52 -0.79 -5.50 -3.79
C GLN A 52 0.12 -6.70 -3.49
N ALA A 53 1.43 -6.53 -3.61
CA ALA A 53 2.41 -7.56 -3.28
C ALA A 53 2.36 -7.95 -1.79
N LEU A 54 2.22 -6.97 -0.90
CA LEU A 54 2.08 -7.21 0.54
C LEU A 54 0.81 -7.99 0.87
N VAL A 55 -0.34 -7.57 0.32
CA VAL A 55 -1.61 -8.27 0.55
C VAL A 55 -1.57 -9.69 -0.04
N ALA A 56 -0.97 -9.89 -1.22
CA ALA A 56 -0.79 -11.22 -1.79
C ALA A 56 0.10 -12.11 -0.89
N ALA A 57 1.20 -11.57 -0.36
CA ALA A 57 2.05 -12.27 0.60
C ALA A 57 1.29 -12.66 1.87
N ALA A 58 0.53 -11.73 2.45
CA ALA A 58 -0.26 -11.95 3.66
C ALA A 58 -1.30 -13.06 3.50
N ARG A 59 -1.88 -13.23 2.30
CA ARG A 59 -2.84 -14.33 2.02
C ARG A 59 -2.22 -15.73 2.09
N THR A 60 -0.89 -15.83 2.10
CA THR A 60 -0.17 -17.10 2.20
C THR A 60 0.39 -17.37 3.59
N VAL A 61 0.07 -16.49 4.56
CA VAL A 61 0.55 -16.57 5.95
C VAL A 61 -0.64 -16.78 6.88
N SER A 62 -0.41 -17.41 8.03
CA SER A 62 -1.44 -17.56 9.06
C SER A 62 -1.93 -16.20 9.56
N THR A 63 -3.23 -16.09 9.84
CA THR A 63 -3.92 -14.86 10.24
C THR A 63 -3.53 -14.30 11.60
N ASP A 64 -2.82 -15.09 12.41
CA ASP A 64 -2.25 -14.69 13.69
C ASP A 64 -0.96 -13.87 13.56
N ARG A 65 -0.49 -13.60 12.33
CA ARG A 65 0.76 -12.91 12.04
C ARG A 65 0.51 -11.58 11.37
N ALA A 66 1.07 -10.53 11.99
CA ALA A 66 1.08 -9.18 11.43
C ALA A 66 2.32 -8.95 10.57
N VAL A 67 2.24 -8.03 9.60
CA VAL A 67 3.42 -7.60 8.85
C VAL A 67 4.41 -6.93 9.80
N HIS A 68 5.66 -7.36 9.73
CA HIS A 68 6.75 -6.87 10.58
C HIS A 68 7.72 -5.96 9.79
N SER A 69 8.09 -6.36 8.60
CA SER A 69 8.97 -5.57 7.74
C SER A 69 8.79 -5.91 6.28
N VAL A 70 9.07 -4.92 5.42
CA VAL A 70 9.09 -5.09 3.97
C VAL A 70 10.34 -4.45 3.38
N HIS A 71 10.90 -5.09 2.37
CA HIS A 71 11.97 -4.55 1.54
C HIS A 71 11.59 -4.72 0.08
N CYS A 72 11.66 -3.61 -0.69
CA CYS A 72 11.12 -3.54 -2.04
C CYS A 72 12.15 -3.04 -3.05
N HIS A 73 12.10 -3.60 -4.27
CA HIS A 73 12.85 -3.14 -5.42
C HIS A 73 11.90 -2.85 -6.59
N PHE A 74 11.89 -1.63 -7.07
CA PHE A 74 11.21 -1.24 -8.30
C PHE A 74 12.16 -1.49 -9.48
N LEU A 75 11.85 -2.47 -10.31
CA LEU A 75 12.73 -2.96 -11.37
C LEU A 75 12.42 -2.31 -12.72
N ARG A 76 11.13 -2.08 -13.00
CA ARG A 76 10.64 -1.47 -14.25
C ARG A 76 9.37 -0.68 -14.00
N ALA A 77 9.07 0.26 -14.88
CA ALA A 77 7.77 0.93 -14.90
C ALA A 77 6.65 -0.09 -15.17
N GLY A 78 5.59 -0.06 -14.36
CA GLY A 78 4.41 -0.89 -14.55
C GLY A 78 3.46 -0.27 -15.58
N ASP A 79 2.85 -1.13 -16.40
CA ASP A 79 1.84 -0.80 -17.38
C ASP A 79 0.45 -0.88 -16.74
N THR A 80 -0.30 0.24 -16.71
CA THR A 80 -1.65 0.30 -16.13
C THR A 80 -2.70 -0.43 -16.96
N THR A 81 -2.39 -0.73 -18.23
CA THR A 81 -3.32 -1.42 -19.15
C THR A 81 -3.18 -2.94 -19.10
N ALA A 82 -2.17 -3.45 -18.41
CA ALA A 82 -1.91 -4.88 -18.29
C ALA A 82 -2.22 -5.39 -16.87
N PRO A 83 -2.73 -6.62 -16.72
CA PRO A 83 -2.83 -7.26 -15.43
C PRO A 83 -1.44 -7.47 -14.81
N THR A 84 -1.38 -7.54 -13.49
CA THR A 84 -0.14 -7.80 -12.75
C THR A 84 -0.22 -9.16 -12.09
N LYS A 85 0.67 -10.06 -12.50
CA LYS A 85 0.84 -11.35 -11.87
C LYS A 85 1.75 -11.21 -10.65
N LEU A 86 1.30 -11.71 -9.50
CA LEU A 86 2.01 -11.69 -8.22
C LEU A 86 2.37 -13.13 -7.85
N VAL A 87 3.65 -13.45 -7.88
CA VAL A 87 4.17 -14.78 -7.54
C VAL A 87 4.76 -14.72 -6.15
N VAL A 88 4.11 -15.38 -5.20
CA VAL A 88 4.52 -15.45 -3.79
C VAL A 88 5.26 -16.77 -3.56
N THR A 89 6.46 -16.69 -2.99
CA THR A 89 7.25 -17.84 -2.56
C THR A 89 7.42 -17.82 -1.05
N SER A 90 7.08 -18.92 -0.38
CA SER A 90 7.39 -19.10 1.03
C SER A 90 8.88 -19.37 1.18
N LEU A 91 9.60 -18.46 1.83
CA LEU A 91 11.02 -18.64 2.13
C LEU A 91 11.21 -19.35 3.47
N ARG A 92 10.32 -19.06 4.41
CA ARG A 92 10.38 -19.66 5.76
C ARG A 92 9.02 -19.55 6.46
N ASP A 93 8.66 -20.60 7.16
CA ASP A 93 7.62 -20.61 8.20
C ASP A 93 8.23 -21.16 9.49
N GLY A 94 8.54 -20.26 10.42
CA GLY A 94 9.05 -20.57 11.75
C GLY A 94 7.94 -20.46 12.80
N ARG A 95 8.29 -20.69 14.07
CA ARG A 95 7.34 -20.57 15.17
C ARG A 95 6.78 -19.14 15.30
N SER A 96 7.65 -18.12 15.31
CA SER A 96 7.24 -16.72 15.50
C SER A 96 7.26 -15.92 14.19
N TYR A 97 8.11 -16.25 13.22
CA TYR A 97 8.28 -15.51 11.96
C TYR A 97 7.93 -16.34 10.73
N SER A 98 7.26 -15.69 9.78
CA SER A 98 7.15 -16.15 8.39
C SER A 98 7.81 -15.16 7.46
N THR A 99 8.43 -15.66 6.38
CA THR A 99 9.06 -14.80 5.36
C THR A 99 8.55 -15.19 3.99
N ARG A 100 8.18 -14.18 3.20
CA ARG A 100 7.67 -14.31 1.83
C ARG A 100 8.52 -13.48 0.88
N SER A 101 8.81 -14.04 -0.28
CA SER A 101 9.28 -13.28 -1.44
C SER A 101 8.13 -13.12 -2.43
N VAL A 102 8.00 -11.95 -3.02
CA VAL A 102 7.00 -11.68 -4.05
C VAL A 102 7.67 -11.07 -5.27
N ILE A 103 7.36 -11.62 -6.43
CA ILE A 103 7.72 -11.03 -7.73
C ILE A 103 6.43 -10.58 -8.41
N ALA A 104 6.33 -9.30 -8.75
CA ALA A 104 5.27 -8.80 -9.61
C ALA A 104 5.75 -8.78 -11.07
N GLU A 105 4.96 -9.35 -11.97
CA GLU A 105 5.30 -9.53 -13.37
C GLU A 105 4.22 -8.95 -14.27
N GLN A 106 4.66 -8.32 -15.36
CA GLN A 106 3.82 -7.93 -16.48
C GLN A 106 4.53 -8.29 -17.80
N HIS A 107 3.79 -8.70 -18.80
CA HIS A 107 4.34 -9.09 -20.12
C HIS A 107 5.52 -10.11 -20.01
N GLY A 108 5.44 -11.02 -19.02
CA GLY A 108 6.48 -12.02 -18.77
C GLY A 108 7.80 -11.45 -18.20
N LYS A 109 7.80 -10.22 -17.69
CA LYS A 109 8.98 -9.59 -17.10
C LYS A 109 8.71 -9.11 -15.68
N PRO A 110 9.65 -9.31 -14.73
CA PRO A 110 9.52 -8.76 -13.39
C PRO A 110 9.58 -7.23 -13.44
N ILE A 111 8.59 -6.59 -12.84
CA ILE A 111 8.52 -5.12 -12.69
C ILE A 111 8.84 -4.69 -11.25
N PHE A 112 8.62 -5.59 -10.28
CA PHE A 112 8.81 -5.32 -8.86
C PHE A 112 9.19 -6.61 -8.13
N ALA A 113 10.01 -6.48 -7.08
CA ALA A 113 10.38 -7.56 -6.19
C ALA A 113 10.27 -7.09 -4.74
N MET A 114 9.78 -7.96 -3.85
CA MET A 114 9.61 -7.67 -2.43
C MET A 114 10.02 -8.88 -1.59
N THR A 115 10.60 -8.62 -0.42
CA THR A 115 10.67 -9.57 0.69
C THR A 115 9.88 -8.98 1.85
N ALA A 116 8.96 -9.76 2.42
CA ALA A 116 8.15 -9.39 3.58
C ALA A 116 8.35 -10.40 4.70
N ALA A 117 8.50 -9.90 5.93
CA ALA A 117 8.46 -10.72 7.14
C ALA A 117 7.17 -10.45 7.90
N PHE A 118 6.60 -11.51 8.47
CA PHE A 118 5.42 -11.49 9.30
C PHE A 118 5.76 -12.10 10.66
N HIS A 119 5.15 -11.60 11.72
CA HIS A 119 5.46 -11.99 13.09
C HIS A 119 4.18 -12.20 13.89
N VAL A 120 4.16 -13.20 14.78
CA VAL A 120 3.10 -13.33 15.78
C VAL A 120 3.29 -12.26 16.85
N GLU A 121 2.21 -11.84 17.49
CA GLU A 121 2.31 -10.93 18.63
C GLU A 121 2.95 -11.67 19.81
N GLU A 122 4.01 -11.09 20.37
CA GLU A 122 4.75 -11.63 21.52
C GLU A 122 4.97 -10.51 22.54
N GLU A 123 4.85 -10.84 23.82
CA GLU A 123 5.26 -9.94 24.91
C GLU A 123 6.78 -9.78 24.93
N GLY A 124 7.26 -8.57 25.21
CA GLY A 124 8.69 -8.29 25.24
C GLY A 124 9.00 -6.89 25.80
N TRP A 125 10.25 -6.50 25.64
CA TRP A 125 10.70 -5.17 26.01
C TRP A 125 10.15 -4.15 25.00
N GLU A 126 9.44 -3.13 25.50
CA GLU A 126 8.93 -2.03 24.71
C GLU A 126 9.79 -0.79 24.90
N HIS A 127 10.12 -0.14 23.82
CA HIS A 127 10.79 1.15 23.82
C HIS A 127 10.30 2.01 22.69
N GLN A 128 9.92 3.24 23.01
CA GLN A 128 9.54 4.26 22.04
C GLN A 128 10.20 5.59 22.40
N THR A 129 10.84 6.22 21.42
CA THR A 129 11.29 7.60 21.56
C THR A 129 10.09 8.53 21.61
N ALA A 130 10.26 9.70 22.24
CA ALA A 130 9.21 10.72 22.26
C ALA A 130 8.76 11.04 20.81
N VAL A 131 7.46 10.98 20.59
CA VAL A 131 6.85 11.36 19.32
C VAL A 131 6.97 12.88 19.18
N MET A 132 7.41 13.35 18.01
CA MET A 132 7.38 14.78 17.71
C MET A 132 5.94 15.29 17.76
N GLU A 133 5.72 16.43 18.40
CA GLU A 133 4.43 17.10 18.33
C GLU A 133 4.12 17.43 16.87
N SER A 134 2.99 16.96 16.40
CA SER A 134 2.51 17.21 15.05
C SER A 134 1.19 17.96 15.12
N PRO A 135 0.95 18.94 14.25
CA PRO A 135 -0.30 19.68 14.24
C PRO A 135 -1.49 18.76 13.94
N ASP A 136 -2.68 19.18 14.37
CA ASP A 136 -3.93 18.54 13.95
C ASP A 136 -4.00 18.54 12.41
N PRO A 137 -4.24 17.40 11.77
CA PRO A 137 -4.34 17.33 10.32
C PRO A 137 -5.59 18.00 9.74
N GLU A 138 -6.69 18.11 10.50
CA GLU A 138 -7.97 18.57 9.94
C GLU A 138 -7.94 20.00 9.36
N PRO A 139 -7.27 21.01 9.95
CA PRO A 139 -7.15 22.32 9.33
C PRO A 139 -6.08 22.41 8.23
N LEU A 140 -5.26 21.37 8.01
CA LEU A 140 -4.19 21.40 7.01
C LEU A 140 -4.77 21.31 5.60
N PRO A 141 -4.15 21.99 4.60
CA PRO A 141 -4.60 21.92 3.23
C PRO A 141 -4.46 20.51 2.66
N THR A 142 -5.48 20.07 1.96
CA THR A 142 -5.46 18.80 1.21
C THR A 142 -4.52 18.89 0.01
N LEU A 143 -4.24 17.73 -0.59
CA LEU A 143 -3.47 17.66 -1.84
C LEU A 143 -4.16 18.47 -2.97
N ARG A 144 -5.48 18.47 -3.01
CA ARG A 144 -6.29 19.25 -3.96
C ARG A 144 -6.13 20.76 -3.72
N ASP A 145 -6.33 21.21 -2.48
CA ASP A 145 -6.18 22.64 -2.11
C ASP A 145 -4.79 23.15 -2.50
N ARG A 146 -3.76 22.36 -2.28
CA ARG A 146 -2.40 22.68 -2.72
C ARG A 146 -2.27 22.72 -4.24
N GLY A 147 -2.87 21.79 -4.95
CA GLY A 147 -2.87 21.78 -6.41
C GLY A 147 -3.49 23.06 -6.97
N GLU A 148 -4.64 23.45 -6.45
CA GLU A 148 -5.34 24.67 -6.84
C GLU A 148 -4.52 25.93 -6.50
N SER A 149 -3.89 25.96 -5.33
CA SER A 149 -3.04 27.08 -4.90
C SER A 149 -1.78 27.25 -5.76
N ILE A 150 -1.13 26.18 -6.18
CA ILE A 150 0.09 26.21 -6.99
C ILE A 150 -0.24 26.55 -8.44
N GLY A 151 -1.34 26.01 -8.97
CA GLY A 151 -1.78 26.20 -10.35
C GLY A 151 -0.82 25.62 -11.40
N GLY A 152 -1.15 25.83 -12.68
CA GLY A 152 -0.35 25.33 -13.80
C GLY A 152 -0.17 23.81 -13.81
N LYS A 153 0.80 23.31 -14.58
CA LYS A 153 1.02 21.85 -14.75
C LYS A 153 1.30 21.12 -13.44
N GLY A 154 2.00 21.76 -12.48
CA GLY A 154 2.30 21.20 -11.17
C GLY A 154 1.04 21.04 -10.31
N GLY A 155 0.19 22.07 -10.31
CA GLY A 155 -1.09 22.04 -9.60
C GLY A 155 -2.06 21.04 -10.20
N GLU A 156 -2.19 20.98 -11.52
CA GLU A 156 -2.99 19.97 -12.22
C GLU A 156 -2.51 18.53 -11.91
N TRP A 157 -1.20 18.32 -11.76
CA TRP A 157 -0.66 17.04 -11.40
C TRP A 157 -1.05 16.64 -9.97
N LEU A 158 -0.97 17.57 -8.99
CA LEU A 158 -1.40 17.32 -7.61
C LEU A 158 -2.89 17.03 -7.51
N THR A 159 -3.72 17.78 -8.23
CA THR A 159 -5.18 17.59 -8.26
C THR A 159 -5.52 16.20 -8.81
N ARG A 160 -4.91 15.81 -9.93
CA ARG A 160 -5.08 14.46 -10.48
C ARG A 160 -4.58 13.37 -9.52
N LEU A 161 -3.54 13.63 -8.76
CA LEU A 161 -3.04 12.70 -7.75
C LEU A 161 -4.07 12.52 -6.61
N ALA A 162 -4.71 13.61 -6.18
CA ALA A 162 -5.79 13.56 -5.20
C ALA A 162 -6.99 12.73 -5.67
N ASP A 163 -7.33 12.82 -6.97
CA ASP A 163 -8.45 12.09 -7.56
C ASP A 163 -8.16 10.61 -7.80
N ALA A 164 -6.87 10.27 -7.93
CA ALA A 164 -6.45 8.92 -8.32
C ALA A 164 -6.46 7.92 -7.17
N HIS A 165 -6.47 8.39 -5.93
CA HIS A 165 -6.30 7.56 -4.76
C HIS A 165 -7.40 7.82 -3.73
N ALA A 166 -7.91 6.76 -3.11
CA ALA A 166 -8.83 6.84 -1.98
C ALA A 166 -8.10 7.26 -0.69
N LEU A 167 -7.15 8.21 -0.81
CA LEU A 167 -6.34 8.71 0.29
C LEU A 167 -6.53 10.22 0.43
N ASP A 168 -6.85 10.67 1.63
CA ASP A 168 -6.72 12.06 2.03
C ASP A 168 -5.27 12.30 2.45
N VAL A 169 -4.57 13.14 1.69
CA VAL A 169 -3.19 13.51 1.96
C VAL A 169 -3.13 14.99 2.30
N ARG A 170 -2.57 15.32 3.45
CA ARG A 170 -2.43 16.69 3.95
C ARG A 170 -1.00 16.98 4.31
N PHE A 171 -0.53 18.16 3.96
CA PHE A 171 0.84 18.56 4.18
C PHE A 171 0.94 19.49 5.39
N GLY A 172 1.78 19.09 6.34
CA GLY A 172 2.23 19.98 7.38
C GLY A 172 3.10 21.09 6.79
N GLU A 173 3.13 22.23 7.45
CA GLU A 173 4.09 23.28 7.12
C GLU A 173 5.50 22.81 7.49
N ASN A 174 6.41 22.83 6.54
CA ASN A 174 7.84 22.66 6.81
C ASN A 174 8.40 23.96 7.35
N LEU A 175 8.03 24.30 8.56
CA LEU A 175 8.59 25.45 9.25
C LEU A 175 9.91 25.04 9.89
N GLN A 176 11.01 25.30 9.22
CA GLN A 176 12.22 25.60 9.96
C GLN A 176 12.00 26.94 10.69
N ARG A 177 12.52 27.03 11.92
CA ARG A 177 12.40 28.23 12.79
C ARG A 177 12.89 29.54 12.14
N ASP A 178 13.62 29.44 11.04
CA ASP A 178 14.22 30.54 10.27
C ASP A 178 13.49 30.88 8.96
N GLY A 179 12.34 30.24 8.69
CA GLY A 179 11.58 30.44 7.45
C GLY A 179 12.15 29.75 6.22
N ASN A 180 13.29 29.05 6.34
CA ASN A 180 13.87 28.26 5.24
C ASN A 180 13.18 26.90 5.15
N ARG A 181 13.02 26.38 3.91
CA ARG A 181 12.55 25.02 3.69
C ARG A 181 13.63 24.02 4.09
N GLY A 182 13.36 23.26 5.17
CA GLY A 182 14.26 22.19 5.59
C GLY A 182 14.28 20.99 4.64
N PRO A 183 15.23 20.08 4.82
CA PRO A 183 15.33 18.86 4.03
C PRO A 183 14.22 17.83 4.36
N SER A 184 13.43 18.08 5.40
CA SER A 184 12.32 17.19 5.83
C SER A 184 10.97 17.76 5.41
N MET A 185 10.05 16.89 5.05
CA MET A 185 8.67 17.20 4.76
C MET A 185 7.77 16.32 5.62
N SER A 186 6.81 16.95 6.33
CA SER A 186 5.79 16.23 7.09
C SER A 186 4.49 16.21 6.32
N PHE A 187 3.84 15.07 6.31
CA PHE A 187 2.51 14.93 5.74
C PHE A 187 1.71 13.90 6.54
N TRP A 188 0.39 14.09 6.52
CA TRP A 188 -0.58 13.15 7.04
C TRP A 188 -1.27 12.46 5.88
N PHE A 189 -1.61 11.21 6.05
CA PHE A 189 -2.46 10.52 5.10
C PHE A 189 -3.38 9.56 5.84
N ARG A 190 -4.58 9.40 5.31
CA ARG A 190 -5.56 8.40 5.78
C ARG A 190 -6.31 7.83 4.59
N CYS A 191 -6.75 6.59 4.70
CA CYS A 191 -7.72 6.03 3.78
C CYS A 191 -9.07 6.72 3.99
N LEU A 192 -9.75 7.11 2.89
CA LEU A 192 -11.09 7.70 2.93
C LEU A 192 -12.17 6.63 3.15
N GLU A 193 -11.81 5.37 3.05
CA GLU A 193 -12.68 4.22 3.18
C GLU A 193 -12.50 3.54 4.53
N ASP A 194 -13.57 2.99 5.09
CA ASP A 194 -13.48 2.18 6.29
C ASP A 194 -12.83 0.83 5.96
N LEU A 195 -11.68 0.56 6.54
CA LEU A 195 -10.94 -0.68 6.37
C LEU A 195 -11.39 -1.78 7.35
N HIS A 196 -12.43 -1.53 8.15
CA HIS A 196 -13.07 -2.49 9.07
C HIS A 196 -12.10 -3.23 10.00
N GLY A 197 -10.99 -2.59 10.40
CA GLY A 197 -9.99 -3.18 11.29
C GLY A 197 -9.11 -4.27 10.63
N ASP A 198 -9.10 -4.37 9.31
CA ASP A 198 -8.20 -5.27 8.58
C ASP A 198 -6.76 -4.74 8.63
N ASN A 199 -5.94 -5.35 9.49
CA ASN A 199 -4.55 -4.95 9.72
C ASN A 199 -3.69 -4.99 8.45
N ILE A 200 -3.99 -5.88 7.51
CA ILE A 200 -3.24 -6.00 6.26
C ILE A 200 -3.60 -4.87 5.30
N LEU A 201 -4.88 -4.49 5.22
CA LEU A 201 -5.31 -3.34 4.44
C LEU A 201 -4.75 -2.05 5.04
N HIS A 202 -4.74 -1.90 6.37
CA HIS A 202 -4.09 -0.76 7.04
C HIS A 202 -2.59 -0.69 6.71
N ALA A 203 -1.87 -1.81 6.73
CA ALA A 203 -0.46 -1.86 6.32
C ALA A 203 -0.27 -1.53 4.82
N GLY A 204 -1.24 -1.88 3.97
CA GLY A 204 -1.23 -1.56 2.55
C GLY A 204 -1.45 -0.07 2.24
N VAL A 205 -1.98 0.72 3.19
CA VAL A 205 -2.12 2.18 3.08
C VAL A 205 -0.77 2.88 3.29
N MET A 206 0.07 2.35 4.16
CA MET A 206 1.41 2.90 4.49
C MET A 206 2.44 2.60 3.42
#